data_609ade01f21d03dedc7c96af453fac33
#
_entry.id   609ade01f21d03dedc7c96af453fac33
#
_cell.length_a   1.000
_cell.length_b   1.000
_cell.length_c   1.000
_cell.angle_alpha   90.00
_cell.angle_beta   90.00
_cell.angle_gamma   90.00
#
_symmetry.space_group_name_H-M   'P 1'
#
loop_
_entity.id
_entity.type
_entity.pdbx_description
1 polymer ?
#
loop_
_entity_poly.entity_id
_entity_poly.type
_entity_poly.pdbx_seq_one_letter_code
_entity_poly.pdbx_strand_id
1 'polypeptide(L)'
;ALLMPFIQLVLIFILRAWVVWLRERVGFHAGQQIRFEIRRQVLDRLQQAGPAWIQGKPAGSWATLILEQIDDMHDYYARYLPQMALAACVPLLIVVAIFPSNWAAALILLVTAPLIPLFMALVGMGAADANRRNFLALARLSGHFLDRLRGMDTLRIFGRGAAETESIRQASEDFRHRTMEVLRLAFLSSGVLEFFTSLSIALVAVYFGFSYLGELNFGSYGMAVTLSSGFLALILAPEFFQPLRDLGTFYHAKAQAV
;
A
#
# COMPACT_ATOMS: atom_id res chain seq x y z
N ALA A 1 2.77 -5.26 43.92
CA ALA A 1 3.89 -5.53 43.00
C ALA A 1 3.53 -5.42 41.51
N LEU A 2 2.26 -5.66 41.11
CA LEU A 2 1.83 -5.66 39.68
C LEU A 2 1.48 -4.27 39.13
N LEU A 3 1.24 -3.28 39.99
CA LEU A 3 0.77 -1.94 39.57
C LEU A 3 1.82 -1.20 38.72
N MET A 4 3.11 -1.30 39.07
CA MET A 4 4.20 -0.64 38.34
C MET A 4 4.34 -1.10 36.87
N PRO A 5 4.34 -2.43 36.56
CA PRO A 5 4.36 -2.89 35.18
C PRO A 5 3.14 -2.42 34.37
N PHE A 6 1.96 -2.37 34.97
CA PHE A 6 0.76 -1.86 34.32
C PHE A 6 0.86 -0.36 33.98
N ILE A 7 1.37 0.46 34.90
CA ILE A 7 1.58 1.89 34.65
C ILE A 7 2.61 2.08 33.54
N GLN A 8 3.72 1.33 33.54
CA GLN A 8 4.71 1.37 32.46
C GLN A 8 4.12 0.99 31.12
N LEU A 9 3.30 -0.05 31.08
CA LEU A 9 2.64 -0.50 29.85
C LEU A 9 1.70 0.57 29.30
N VAL A 10 0.86 1.17 30.16
CA VAL A 10 -0.05 2.28 29.76
C VAL A 10 0.75 3.47 29.23
N LEU A 11 1.85 3.81 29.89
CA LEU A 11 2.71 4.94 29.47
C LEU A 11 3.35 4.68 28.10
N ILE A 12 3.80 3.45 27.84
CA ILE A 12 4.34 3.04 26.54
C ILE A 12 3.25 3.12 25.46
N PHE A 13 2.01 2.68 25.74
CA PHE A 13 0.91 2.80 24.78
C PHE A 13 0.55 4.25 24.47
N ILE A 14 0.53 5.12 25.47
CA ILE A 14 0.30 6.57 25.28
C ILE A 14 1.42 7.17 24.44
N LEU A 15 2.68 6.84 24.73
CA LEU A 15 3.83 7.30 23.97
C LEU A 15 3.76 6.80 22.50
N ARG A 16 3.42 5.53 22.29
CA ARG A 16 3.20 4.97 20.94
C ARG A 16 2.12 5.74 20.17
N ALA A 17 0.97 5.96 20.82
CA ALA A 17 -0.14 6.70 20.21
C ALA A 17 0.28 8.14 19.84
N TRP A 18 1.02 8.79 20.71
CA TRP A 18 1.52 10.15 20.49
C TRP A 18 2.51 10.21 19.31
N VAL A 19 3.45 9.26 19.24
CA VAL A 19 4.42 9.17 18.12
C VAL A 19 3.71 8.89 16.79
N VAL A 20 2.71 8.00 16.76
CA VAL A 20 1.91 7.72 15.57
C VAL A 20 1.17 8.97 15.12
N TRP A 21 0.52 9.68 16.06
CA TRP A 21 -0.16 10.95 15.77
C TRP A 21 0.80 12.01 15.23
N LEU A 22 1.99 12.14 15.81
CA LEU A 22 3.03 13.08 15.37
C LEU A 22 3.49 12.76 13.95
N ARG A 23 3.73 11.47 13.65
CA ARG A 23 4.09 10.98 12.31
C ARG A 23 3.04 11.38 11.27
N GLU A 24 1.76 11.11 11.55
CA GLU A 24 0.65 11.45 10.64
C GLU A 24 0.58 12.96 10.41
N ARG A 25 0.74 13.74 11.46
CA ARG A 25 0.67 15.20 11.38
C ARG A 25 1.84 15.79 10.58
N VAL A 26 3.05 15.33 10.82
CA VAL A 26 4.24 15.76 10.08
C VAL A 26 4.14 15.34 8.61
N GLY A 27 3.74 14.10 8.32
CA GLY A 27 3.55 13.60 6.97
C GLY A 27 2.51 14.40 6.20
N PHE A 28 1.37 14.70 6.83
CA PHE A 28 0.33 15.52 6.22
C PHE A 28 0.81 16.94 5.88
N HIS A 29 1.50 17.62 6.80
CA HIS A 29 2.03 18.96 6.56
C HIS A 29 3.11 18.96 5.46
N ALA A 30 4.00 17.96 5.48
CA ALA A 30 5.00 17.80 4.42
C ALA A 30 4.35 17.61 3.04
N GLY A 31 3.34 16.73 2.95
CA GLY A 31 2.57 16.52 1.72
C GLY A 31 1.85 17.78 1.25
N GLN A 32 1.30 18.59 2.16
CA GLN A 32 0.69 19.88 1.82
C GLN A 32 1.70 20.88 1.25
N GLN A 33 2.85 21.02 1.89
CA GLN A 33 3.90 21.96 1.44
C GLN A 33 4.43 21.57 0.06
N ILE A 34 4.67 20.29 -0.17
CA ILE A 34 5.15 19.78 -1.47
C ILE A 34 4.11 20.06 -2.56
N ARG A 35 2.82 19.76 -2.33
CA ARG A 35 1.76 20.07 -3.30
C ARG A 35 1.67 21.55 -3.62
N PHE A 36 1.75 22.39 -2.59
CA PHE A 36 1.72 23.85 -2.78
C PHE A 36 2.89 24.32 -3.64
N GLU A 37 4.08 23.83 -3.37
CA GLU A 37 5.28 24.20 -4.12
C GLU A 37 5.24 23.68 -5.57
N ILE A 38 4.84 22.43 -5.79
CA ILE A 38 4.68 21.88 -7.15
C ILE A 38 3.62 22.67 -7.93
N ARG A 39 2.47 22.96 -7.31
CA ARG A 39 1.42 23.74 -7.96
C ARG A 39 1.90 25.14 -8.34
N ARG A 40 2.63 25.79 -7.46
CA ARG A 40 3.25 27.07 -7.73
C ARG A 40 4.23 27.01 -8.92
N GLN A 41 5.13 26.05 -8.91
CA GLN A 41 6.10 25.86 -9.99
C GLN A 41 5.43 25.56 -11.34
N VAL A 42 4.38 24.75 -11.35
CA VAL A 42 3.60 24.47 -12.57
C VAL A 42 2.93 25.72 -13.09
N LEU A 43 2.31 26.53 -12.22
CA LEU A 43 1.68 27.78 -12.59
C LEU A 43 2.68 28.82 -13.11
N ASP A 44 3.84 28.95 -12.44
CA ASP A 44 4.92 29.84 -12.88
C ASP A 44 5.45 29.43 -14.27
N ARG A 45 5.63 28.13 -14.53
CA ARG A 45 6.03 27.64 -15.86
C ARG A 45 4.96 27.86 -16.93
N LEU A 46 3.69 27.69 -16.58
CA LEU A 46 2.57 27.99 -17.50
C LEU A 46 2.54 29.48 -17.88
N GLN A 47 2.76 30.35 -16.91
CA GLN A 47 2.86 31.80 -17.18
C GLN A 47 4.04 32.14 -18.11
N GLN A 48 5.20 31.51 -17.89
CA GLN A 48 6.38 31.72 -18.74
C GLN A 48 6.20 31.15 -20.14
N ALA A 49 5.48 30.04 -20.30
CA ALA A 49 5.21 29.42 -21.60
C ALA A 49 4.28 30.24 -22.49
N GLY A 50 3.47 31.10 -21.88
CA GLY A 50 2.60 32.06 -22.57
C GLY A 50 1.30 31.44 -23.11
N PRO A 51 0.35 32.29 -23.51
CA PRO A 51 -1.00 31.87 -23.89
C PRO A 51 -1.03 31.01 -25.15
N ALA A 52 -0.12 31.19 -26.08
CA ALA A 52 -0.07 30.41 -27.31
C ALA A 52 0.22 28.92 -27.04
N TRP A 53 1.08 28.61 -26.04
CA TRP A 53 1.39 27.25 -25.64
C TRP A 53 0.25 26.62 -24.85
N ILE A 54 -0.41 27.38 -23.99
CA ILE A 54 -1.53 26.90 -23.17
C ILE A 54 -2.73 26.53 -24.07
N GLN A 55 -3.00 27.30 -25.14
CA GLN A 55 -4.07 27.02 -26.09
C GLN A 55 -3.88 25.74 -26.93
N GLY A 56 -2.65 25.16 -26.94
CA GLY A 56 -2.35 23.88 -27.60
C GLY A 56 -3.03 22.67 -26.95
N LYS A 57 -3.60 22.82 -25.74
CA LYS A 57 -4.36 21.76 -25.04
C LYS A 57 -5.70 22.30 -24.52
N PRO A 58 -6.74 21.45 -24.42
CA PRO A 58 -8.02 21.84 -23.85
C PRO A 58 -7.86 22.36 -22.42
N ALA A 59 -8.58 23.42 -22.05
CA ALA A 59 -8.53 24.02 -20.72
C ALA A 59 -8.84 23.01 -19.60
N GLY A 60 -9.73 22.05 -19.86
CA GLY A 60 -10.06 20.97 -18.94
C GLY A 60 -8.87 20.09 -18.59
N SER A 61 -7.95 19.79 -19.53
CA SER A 61 -6.77 18.97 -19.23
C SER A 61 -5.77 19.69 -18.32
N TRP A 62 -5.67 21.01 -18.38
CA TRP A 62 -4.88 21.81 -17.44
C TRP A 62 -5.50 21.84 -16.05
N ALA A 63 -6.84 21.95 -15.99
CA ALA A 63 -7.57 21.89 -14.72
C ALA A 63 -7.37 20.54 -14.03
N THR A 64 -7.51 19.43 -14.74
CA THR A 64 -7.24 18.08 -14.21
C THR A 64 -5.80 17.95 -13.72
N LEU A 65 -4.82 18.43 -14.47
CA LEU A 65 -3.41 18.37 -14.04
C LEU A 65 -3.17 19.16 -12.75
N ILE A 66 -3.69 20.39 -12.65
CA ILE A 66 -3.41 21.29 -11.53
C ILE A 66 -4.22 20.92 -10.28
N LEU A 67 -5.48 20.47 -10.46
CA LEU A 67 -6.40 20.22 -9.36
C LEU A 67 -6.41 18.76 -8.91
N GLU A 68 -6.29 17.81 -9.84
CA GLU A 68 -6.41 16.37 -9.52
C GLU A 68 -5.04 15.70 -9.44
N GLN A 69 -4.23 15.75 -10.50
CA GLN A 69 -2.97 14.99 -10.53
C GLN A 69 -1.95 15.48 -9.48
N ILE A 70 -1.91 16.78 -9.18
CA ILE A 70 -1.05 17.29 -8.10
C ILE A 70 -1.57 16.86 -6.73
N ASP A 71 -2.88 16.73 -6.56
CA ASP A 71 -3.45 16.25 -5.30
C ASP A 71 -3.21 14.75 -5.09
N ASP A 72 -3.19 13.94 -6.14
CA ASP A 72 -2.85 12.50 -6.08
C ASP A 72 -1.41 12.26 -5.57
N MET A 73 -0.49 13.21 -5.80
CA MET A 73 0.87 13.14 -5.26
C MET A 73 0.93 13.24 -3.72
N HIS A 74 -0.13 13.72 -3.07
CA HIS A 74 -0.15 13.84 -1.61
C HIS A 74 0.11 12.50 -0.90
N ASP A 75 -0.57 11.46 -1.30
CA ASP A 75 -0.45 10.15 -0.65
C ASP A 75 0.93 9.51 -0.87
N TYR A 76 1.58 9.83 -1.97
CA TYR A 76 2.96 9.42 -2.20
C TYR A 76 3.92 10.04 -1.16
N TYR A 77 3.87 11.35 -0.97
CA TYR A 77 4.78 12.06 -0.05
C TYR A 77 4.38 11.92 1.41
N ALA A 78 3.09 11.98 1.72
CA ALA A 78 2.59 11.95 3.09
C ALA A 78 2.57 10.55 3.70
N ARG A 79 2.36 9.50 2.89
CA ARG A 79 2.14 8.13 3.37
C ARG A 79 3.18 7.13 2.86
N TYR A 80 3.40 7.08 1.53
CA TYR A 80 4.28 6.06 0.95
C TYR A 80 5.74 6.23 1.36
N LEU A 81 6.33 7.43 1.25
CA LEU A 81 7.73 7.68 1.63
C LEU A 81 8.03 7.40 3.11
N PRO A 82 7.24 7.90 4.08
CA PRO A 82 7.44 7.55 5.48
C PRO A 82 7.29 6.05 5.74
N GLN A 83 6.35 5.39 5.07
CA GLN A 83 6.14 3.95 5.23
C GLN A 83 7.30 3.13 4.66
N MET A 84 7.93 3.58 3.58
CA MET A 84 9.13 2.94 3.02
C MET A 84 10.30 2.99 4.03
N ALA A 85 10.49 4.12 4.70
CA ALA A 85 11.49 4.23 5.77
C ALA A 85 11.17 3.30 6.96
N LEU A 86 9.91 3.23 7.38
CA LEU A 86 9.48 2.33 8.46
C LEU A 86 9.63 0.86 8.07
N ALA A 87 9.33 0.49 6.83
CA ALA A 87 9.48 -0.88 6.33
C ALA A 87 10.96 -1.34 6.28
N ALA A 88 11.91 -0.41 6.25
CA ALA A 88 13.32 -0.72 6.38
C ALA A 88 13.79 -0.69 7.85
N CYS A 89 13.44 0.36 8.59
CA CYS A 89 13.99 0.59 9.94
C CYS A 89 13.38 -0.35 11.00
N VAL A 90 12.07 -0.57 10.99
CA VAL A 90 11.40 -1.36 12.04
C VAL A 90 11.82 -2.82 12.02
N PRO A 91 11.84 -3.53 10.87
CA PRO A 91 12.35 -4.90 10.82
C PRO A 91 13.81 -5.01 11.27
N LEU A 92 14.65 -4.04 10.87
CA LEU A 92 16.05 -4.02 11.28
C LEU A 92 16.19 -3.87 12.81
N LEU A 93 15.43 -2.96 13.42
CA LEU A 93 15.43 -2.78 14.89
C LEU A 93 14.97 -4.04 15.62
N ILE A 94 13.95 -4.73 15.11
CA ILE A 94 13.44 -5.98 15.70
C ILE A 94 14.51 -7.08 15.58
N VAL A 95 15.18 -7.21 14.43
CA VAL A 95 16.29 -8.17 14.27
C VAL A 95 17.39 -7.87 15.27
N VAL A 96 17.81 -6.60 15.41
CA VAL A 96 18.83 -6.18 16.39
C VAL A 96 18.40 -6.49 17.82
N ALA A 97 17.12 -6.36 18.15
CA ALA A 97 16.60 -6.68 19.48
C ALA A 97 16.55 -8.19 19.77
N ILE A 98 16.23 -9.03 18.77
CA ILE A 98 16.14 -10.47 18.93
C ILE A 98 17.53 -11.14 18.83
N PHE A 99 18.41 -10.62 17.98
CA PHE A 99 19.71 -11.21 17.68
C PHE A 99 20.56 -11.56 18.90
N PRO A 100 20.69 -10.70 19.93
CA PRO A 100 21.47 -11.02 21.14
C PRO A 100 20.88 -12.18 21.95
N SER A 101 19.56 -12.39 21.88
CA SER A 101 18.88 -13.47 22.61
C SER A 101 18.89 -14.78 21.82
N ASN A 102 18.71 -14.68 20.49
CA ASN A 102 18.65 -15.85 19.61
C ASN A 102 18.90 -15.44 18.15
N TRP A 103 20.08 -15.81 17.63
CA TRP A 103 20.45 -15.46 16.26
C TRP A 103 19.66 -16.28 15.22
N ALA A 104 19.25 -17.51 15.54
CA ALA A 104 18.49 -18.34 14.60
C ALA A 104 17.08 -17.77 14.37
N ALA A 105 16.40 -17.31 15.42
CA ALA A 105 15.10 -16.65 15.30
C ALA A 105 15.22 -15.34 14.47
N ALA A 106 16.25 -14.54 14.71
CA ALA A 106 16.53 -13.36 13.93
C ALA A 106 16.80 -13.70 12.45
N LEU A 107 17.53 -14.78 12.18
CA LEU A 107 17.81 -15.25 10.82
C LEU A 107 16.53 -15.74 10.11
N ILE A 108 15.66 -16.47 10.79
CA ILE A 108 14.36 -16.90 10.23
C ILE A 108 13.56 -15.70 9.75
N LEU A 109 13.43 -14.66 10.59
CA LEU A 109 12.74 -13.43 10.24
C LEU A 109 13.41 -12.69 9.07
N LEU A 110 14.74 -12.61 9.09
CA LEU A 110 15.52 -11.92 8.05
C LEU A 110 15.43 -12.62 6.70
N VAL A 111 15.44 -13.96 6.66
CA VAL A 111 15.35 -14.73 5.41
C VAL A 111 13.94 -14.70 4.84
N THR A 112 12.93 -14.68 5.71
CA THR A 112 11.52 -14.61 5.27
C THR A 112 11.07 -13.22 4.86
N ALA A 113 11.70 -12.16 5.38
CA ALA A 113 11.38 -10.76 5.06
C ALA A 113 11.42 -10.43 3.56
N PRO A 114 12.46 -10.79 2.79
CA PRO A 114 12.54 -10.46 1.37
C PRO A 114 11.49 -11.16 0.49
N LEU A 115 10.91 -12.28 0.96
CA LEU A 115 9.88 -12.98 0.20
C LEU A 115 8.64 -12.07 0.00
N ILE A 116 8.30 -11.28 1.00
CA ILE A 116 7.14 -10.39 0.95
C ILE A 116 7.28 -9.34 -0.18
N PRO A 117 8.31 -8.46 -0.19
CA PRO A 117 8.45 -7.49 -1.28
C PRO A 117 8.69 -8.15 -2.64
N LEU A 118 9.35 -9.31 -2.69
CA LEU A 118 9.54 -10.06 -3.93
C LEU A 118 8.21 -10.49 -4.55
N PHE A 119 7.36 -11.16 -3.78
CA PHE A 119 6.04 -11.58 -4.24
C PHE A 119 5.11 -10.39 -4.50
N MET A 120 5.21 -9.33 -3.70
CA MET A 120 4.47 -8.09 -3.96
C MET A 120 4.86 -7.43 -5.28
N ALA A 121 6.17 -7.39 -5.61
CA ALA A 121 6.60 -6.87 -6.90
C ALA A 121 6.06 -7.71 -8.05
N LEU A 122 6.07 -9.04 -7.90
CA LEU A 122 5.56 -9.96 -8.92
C LEU A 122 4.05 -9.78 -9.17
N VAL A 123 3.25 -9.72 -8.11
CA VAL A 123 1.80 -9.50 -8.22
C VAL A 123 1.48 -8.06 -8.61
N GLY A 124 2.26 -7.09 -8.10
CA GLY A 124 2.08 -5.66 -8.35
C GLY A 124 2.24 -5.27 -9.81
N MET A 125 3.14 -5.91 -10.56
CA MET A 125 3.29 -5.70 -12.01
C MET A 125 2.01 -6.09 -12.76
N GLY A 126 1.40 -7.23 -12.41
CA GLY A 126 0.12 -7.64 -12.99
C GLY A 126 -1.04 -6.71 -12.59
N ALA A 127 -1.03 -6.20 -11.36
CA ALA A 127 -2.07 -5.30 -10.86
C ALA A 127 -2.05 -3.92 -11.56
N ALA A 128 -0.86 -3.37 -11.86
CA ALA A 128 -0.73 -2.10 -12.57
C ALA A 128 -1.34 -2.19 -13.99
N ASP A 129 -1.03 -3.26 -14.73
CA ASP A 129 -1.60 -3.49 -16.07
C ASP A 129 -3.11 -3.73 -16.03
N ALA A 130 -3.60 -4.48 -15.06
CA ALA A 130 -5.04 -4.71 -14.87
C ALA A 130 -5.77 -3.40 -14.55
N ASN A 131 -5.21 -2.57 -13.68
CA ASN A 131 -5.78 -1.26 -13.33
C ASN A 131 -5.85 -0.32 -14.54
N ARG A 132 -4.78 -0.28 -15.35
CA ARG A 132 -4.77 0.50 -16.60
C ARG A 132 -5.86 0.05 -17.57
N ARG A 133 -6.02 -1.26 -17.76
CA ARG A 133 -7.11 -1.82 -18.62
C ARG A 133 -8.49 -1.49 -18.07
N ASN A 134 -8.67 -1.57 -16.74
CA ASN A 134 -9.92 -1.20 -16.07
C ASN A 134 -10.26 0.28 -16.28
N PHE A 135 -9.29 1.17 -16.12
CA PHE A 135 -9.47 2.60 -16.34
C PHE A 135 -9.89 2.91 -17.79
N LEU A 136 -9.27 2.27 -18.78
CA LEU A 136 -9.65 2.41 -20.18
C LEU A 136 -11.07 1.90 -20.47
N ALA A 137 -11.49 0.81 -19.83
CA ALA A 137 -12.86 0.30 -19.94
C ALA A 137 -13.87 1.26 -19.31
N LEU A 138 -13.56 1.85 -18.15
CA LEU A 138 -14.38 2.88 -17.52
C LEU A 138 -14.52 4.12 -18.41
N ALA A 139 -13.42 4.60 -18.97
CA ALA A 139 -13.42 5.77 -19.86
C ALA A 139 -14.28 5.53 -21.11
N ARG A 140 -14.20 4.34 -21.71
CA ARG A 140 -15.05 3.95 -22.85
C ARG A 140 -16.54 3.89 -22.46
N LEU A 141 -16.85 3.26 -21.32
CA LEU A 141 -18.23 3.16 -20.83
C LEU A 141 -18.80 4.55 -20.58
N SER A 142 -18.05 5.44 -19.92
CA SER A 142 -18.46 6.80 -19.61
C SER A 142 -18.65 7.63 -20.88
N GLY A 143 -17.75 7.53 -21.84
CA GLY A 143 -17.88 8.20 -23.14
C GLY A 143 -19.13 7.74 -23.91
N HIS A 144 -19.30 6.42 -24.04
CA HIS A 144 -20.49 5.83 -24.66
C HIS A 144 -21.79 6.31 -24.01
N PHE A 145 -21.83 6.31 -22.68
CA PHE A 145 -23.01 6.70 -21.91
C PHE A 145 -23.35 8.19 -22.13
N LEU A 146 -22.35 9.06 -22.06
CA LEU A 146 -22.55 10.51 -22.28
C LEU A 146 -23.00 10.83 -23.70
N ASP A 147 -22.43 10.17 -24.70
CA ASP A 147 -22.83 10.37 -26.10
C ASP A 147 -24.27 9.94 -26.35
N ARG A 148 -24.70 8.82 -25.75
CA ARG A 148 -26.08 8.33 -25.85
C ARG A 148 -27.08 9.22 -25.12
N LEU A 149 -26.70 9.78 -23.95
CA LEU A 149 -27.51 10.76 -23.24
C LEU A 149 -27.74 12.02 -24.08
N ARG A 150 -26.69 12.52 -24.73
CA ARG A 150 -26.79 13.70 -25.61
C ARG A 150 -27.60 13.43 -26.87
N GLY A 151 -27.55 12.20 -27.39
CA GLY A 151 -28.27 11.77 -28.58
C GLY A 151 -29.61 11.09 -28.32
N MET A 152 -30.17 11.19 -27.09
CA MET A 152 -31.36 10.42 -26.70
C MET A 152 -32.58 10.70 -27.58
N ASP A 153 -32.83 11.95 -27.98
CA ASP A 153 -33.94 12.33 -28.86
C ASP A 153 -33.77 11.68 -30.23
N THR A 154 -32.56 11.68 -30.76
CA THR A 154 -32.24 11.03 -32.04
C THR A 154 -32.48 9.52 -31.96
N LEU A 155 -32.03 8.86 -30.91
CA LEU A 155 -32.25 7.42 -30.69
C LEU A 155 -33.74 7.06 -30.60
N ARG A 156 -34.53 7.94 -29.97
CA ARG A 156 -35.97 7.76 -29.87
C ARG A 156 -36.66 7.88 -31.24
N ILE A 157 -36.28 8.89 -32.04
CA ILE A 157 -36.84 9.10 -33.40
C ILE A 157 -36.54 7.92 -34.32
N PHE A 158 -35.33 7.35 -34.26
CA PHE A 158 -34.91 6.24 -35.07
C PHE A 158 -35.24 4.86 -34.49
N GLY A 159 -35.93 4.77 -33.34
CA GLY A 159 -36.35 3.51 -32.72
C GLY A 159 -35.19 2.60 -32.28
N ARG A 160 -33.96 3.12 -32.10
CA ARG A 160 -32.75 2.34 -31.80
C ARG A 160 -32.48 2.16 -30.30
N GLY A 161 -33.39 2.49 -29.40
CA GLY A 161 -33.22 2.41 -27.96
C GLY A 161 -32.82 1.01 -27.47
N ALA A 162 -33.45 -0.06 -27.99
CA ALA A 162 -33.11 -1.42 -27.55
C ALA A 162 -31.70 -1.86 -27.99
N ALA A 163 -31.25 -1.49 -29.18
CA ALA A 163 -29.90 -1.81 -29.65
C ALA A 163 -28.83 -1.06 -28.87
N GLU A 164 -29.09 0.20 -28.50
CA GLU A 164 -28.16 0.99 -27.71
C GLU A 164 -28.11 0.52 -26.24
N THR A 165 -29.23 0.07 -25.69
CA THR A 165 -29.26 -0.55 -24.36
C THR A 165 -28.36 -1.80 -24.33
N GLU A 166 -28.39 -2.61 -25.36
CA GLU A 166 -27.54 -3.79 -25.47
C GLU A 166 -26.07 -3.42 -25.63
N SER A 167 -25.74 -2.36 -26.38
CA SER A 167 -24.37 -1.84 -26.51
C SER A 167 -23.80 -1.34 -25.15
N ILE A 168 -24.61 -0.59 -24.39
CA ILE A 168 -24.24 -0.14 -23.05
C ILE A 168 -24.08 -1.33 -22.09
N ARG A 169 -24.97 -2.34 -22.19
CA ARG A 169 -24.86 -3.56 -21.38
C ARG A 169 -23.55 -4.30 -21.64
N GLN A 170 -23.14 -4.42 -22.90
CA GLN A 170 -21.86 -5.06 -23.27
C GLN A 170 -20.66 -4.27 -22.74
N ALA A 171 -20.65 -2.96 -22.89
CA ALA A 171 -19.59 -2.09 -22.35
C ALA A 171 -19.51 -2.16 -20.81
N SER A 172 -20.67 -2.21 -20.15
CA SER A 172 -20.77 -2.38 -18.70
C SER A 172 -20.25 -3.75 -18.24
N GLU A 173 -20.52 -4.80 -19.01
CA GLU A 173 -20.03 -6.15 -18.73
C GLU A 173 -18.50 -6.25 -18.92
N ASP A 174 -17.94 -5.63 -19.95
CA ASP A 174 -16.46 -5.53 -20.11
C ASP A 174 -15.84 -4.80 -18.93
N PHE A 175 -16.40 -3.68 -18.52
CA PHE A 175 -15.94 -2.96 -17.33
C PHE A 175 -16.03 -3.83 -16.07
N ARG A 176 -17.12 -4.56 -15.86
CA ARG A 176 -17.27 -5.50 -14.74
C ARG A 176 -16.18 -6.57 -14.75
N HIS A 177 -15.88 -7.17 -15.90
CA HIS A 177 -14.83 -8.17 -16.04
C HIS A 177 -13.45 -7.59 -15.67
N ARG A 178 -13.12 -6.39 -16.14
CA ARG A 178 -11.86 -5.71 -15.80
C ARG A 178 -11.76 -5.36 -14.32
N THR A 179 -12.86 -4.90 -13.73
CA THR A 179 -12.93 -4.63 -12.29
C THR A 179 -12.70 -5.89 -11.47
N MET A 180 -13.30 -7.02 -11.87
CA MET A 180 -13.08 -8.30 -11.20
C MET A 180 -11.65 -8.82 -11.34
N GLU A 181 -10.97 -8.55 -12.46
CA GLU A 181 -9.56 -8.86 -12.65
C GLU A 181 -8.68 -8.08 -11.64
N VAL A 182 -8.92 -6.78 -11.50
CA VAL A 182 -8.23 -5.92 -10.50
C VAL A 182 -8.48 -6.42 -9.09
N LEU A 183 -9.73 -6.72 -8.73
CA LEU A 183 -10.08 -7.23 -7.41
C LEU A 183 -9.42 -8.58 -7.10
N ARG A 184 -9.38 -9.51 -8.06
CA ARG A 184 -8.69 -10.80 -7.88
C ARG A 184 -7.21 -10.62 -7.58
N LEU A 185 -6.55 -9.71 -8.28
CA LEU A 185 -5.13 -9.41 -8.03
C LEU A 185 -4.91 -8.73 -6.69
N ALA A 186 -5.81 -7.84 -6.27
CA ALA A 186 -5.76 -7.22 -4.94
C ALA A 186 -5.93 -8.26 -3.82
N PHE A 187 -6.91 -9.17 -3.94
CA PHE A 187 -7.09 -10.26 -2.99
C PHE A 187 -5.91 -11.23 -2.98
N LEU A 188 -5.36 -11.54 -4.16
CA LEU A 188 -4.17 -12.38 -4.25
C LEU A 188 -2.98 -11.75 -3.53
N SER A 189 -2.75 -10.45 -3.72
CA SER A 189 -1.69 -9.71 -3.02
C SER A 189 -1.84 -9.81 -1.51
N SER A 190 -3.04 -9.55 -0.99
CA SER A 190 -3.33 -9.63 0.44
C SER A 190 -3.17 -11.07 0.97
N GLY A 191 -3.63 -12.07 0.23
CA GLY A 191 -3.51 -13.48 0.59
C GLY A 191 -2.04 -13.94 0.65
N VAL A 192 -1.22 -13.52 -0.30
CA VAL A 192 0.22 -13.82 -0.32
C VAL A 192 0.93 -13.19 0.88
N LEU A 193 0.64 -11.93 1.19
CA LEU A 193 1.19 -11.24 2.36
C LEU A 193 0.84 -11.98 3.66
N GLU A 194 -0.42 -12.34 3.84
CA GLU A 194 -0.90 -13.03 5.02
C GLU A 194 -0.28 -14.43 5.15
N PHE A 195 -0.18 -15.16 4.03
CA PHE A 195 0.43 -16.47 4.00
C PHE A 195 1.90 -16.44 4.45
N PHE A 196 2.73 -15.58 3.87
CA PHE A 196 4.15 -15.51 4.24
C PHE A 196 4.37 -14.98 5.65
N THR A 197 3.56 -14.05 6.11
CA THR A 197 3.59 -13.58 7.50
C THR A 197 3.26 -14.70 8.47
N SER A 198 2.16 -15.42 8.24
CA SER A 198 1.74 -16.54 9.09
C SER A 198 2.74 -17.70 9.06
N LEU A 199 3.29 -18.01 7.88
CA LEU A 199 4.34 -19.02 7.74
C LEU A 199 5.59 -18.65 8.56
N SER A 200 6.03 -17.41 8.51
CA SER A 200 7.19 -16.94 9.26
C SER A 200 6.98 -17.00 10.76
N ILE A 201 5.80 -16.56 11.23
CA ILE A 201 5.43 -16.67 12.65
C ILE A 201 5.39 -18.14 13.08
N ALA A 202 4.82 -19.03 12.26
CA ALA A 202 4.78 -20.46 12.53
C ALA A 202 6.19 -21.08 12.59
N LEU A 203 7.10 -20.70 11.68
CA LEU A 203 8.49 -21.17 11.71
C LEU A 203 9.20 -20.73 12.99
N VAL A 204 9.03 -19.49 13.43
CA VAL A 204 9.58 -18.99 14.70
C VAL A 204 8.98 -19.76 15.89
N ALA A 205 7.66 -20.00 15.89
CA ALA A 205 6.99 -20.74 16.95
C ALA A 205 7.48 -22.20 17.03
N VAL A 206 7.57 -22.88 15.89
CA VAL A 206 8.08 -24.25 15.79
C VAL A 206 9.53 -24.33 16.24
N TYR A 207 10.37 -23.40 15.77
CA TYR A 207 11.76 -23.33 16.18
C TYR A 207 11.91 -23.20 17.72
N PHE A 208 11.19 -22.25 18.34
CA PHE A 208 11.24 -22.09 19.79
C PHE A 208 10.64 -23.30 20.55
N GLY A 209 9.55 -23.89 20.01
CA GLY A 209 8.96 -25.12 20.59
C GLY A 209 9.95 -26.27 20.67
N PHE A 210 10.61 -26.58 19.56
CA PHE A 210 11.62 -27.67 19.53
C PHE A 210 12.90 -27.30 20.31
N SER A 211 13.33 -26.03 20.26
CA SER A 211 14.46 -25.58 21.08
C SER A 211 14.17 -25.68 22.57
N TYR A 212 12.94 -25.38 23.00
CA TYR A 212 12.53 -25.48 24.39
C TYR A 212 12.44 -26.94 24.88
N LEU A 213 12.06 -27.89 24.00
CA LEU A 213 12.05 -29.31 24.26
C LEU A 213 13.46 -29.94 24.27
N GLY A 214 14.49 -29.15 23.88
CA GLY A 214 15.88 -29.63 23.84
C GLY A 214 16.25 -30.39 22.58
N GLU A 215 15.35 -30.49 21.61
CA GLU A 215 15.58 -31.16 20.32
C GLU A 215 16.43 -30.32 19.35
N LEU A 216 16.39 -29.00 19.48
CA LEU A 216 17.18 -28.06 18.68
C LEU A 216 18.14 -27.30 19.59
N ASN A 217 19.44 -27.58 19.49
CA ASN A 217 20.48 -26.97 20.33
C ASN A 217 21.33 -25.92 19.61
N PHE A 218 20.71 -25.13 18.71
CA PHE A 218 21.41 -24.08 18.00
C PHE A 218 20.67 -22.73 18.10
N GLY A 219 21.37 -21.63 17.94
CA GLY A 219 20.76 -20.30 17.86
C GLY A 219 20.82 -19.46 19.14
N SER A 220 21.16 -20.04 20.30
CA SER A 220 21.12 -19.40 21.63
C SER A 220 22.51 -19.10 22.24
N TYR A 221 23.58 -19.07 21.46
CA TYR A 221 24.96 -18.82 21.93
C TYR A 221 25.40 -19.72 23.10
N GLY A 222 24.89 -20.93 23.18
CA GLY A 222 25.20 -21.85 24.28
C GLY A 222 24.43 -21.58 25.58
N MET A 223 23.54 -20.61 25.60
CA MET A 223 22.63 -20.36 26.72
C MET A 223 21.33 -21.16 26.55
N ALA A 224 20.74 -21.59 27.69
CA ALA A 224 19.42 -22.25 27.62
C ALA A 224 18.36 -21.29 27.07
N VAL A 225 17.56 -21.77 26.15
CA VAL A 225 16.43 -20.99 25.59
C VAL A 225 15.41 -20.77 26.71
N THR A 226 15.17 -19.51 27.06
CA THR A 226 14.21 -19.15 28.08
C THR A 226 12.83 -18.92 27.46
N LEU A 227 11.78 -19.19 28.26
CA LEU A 227 10.40 -18.91 27.84
C LEU A 227 10.21 -17.43 27.44
N SER A 228 10.90 -16.52 28.16
CA SER A 228 10.85 -15.09 27.89
C SER A 228 11.44 -14.70 26.52
N SER A 229 12.53 -15.35 26.10
CA SER A 229 13.13 -15.09 24.77
C SER A 229 12.23 -15.58 23.63
N GLY A 230 11.56 -16.73 23.81
CA GLY A 230 10.58 -17.24 22.85
C GLY A 230 9.35 -16.34 22.75
N PHE A 231 8.79 -15.91 23.89
CA PHE A 231 7.67 -14.98 23.90
C PHE A 231 8.03 -13.63 23.28
N LEU A 232 9.20 -13.09 23.57
CA LEU A 232 9.66 -11.83 22.96
C LEU A 232 9.69 -11.94 21.43
N ALA A 233 10.28 -13.00 20.90
CA ALA A 233 10.36 -13.20 19.45
C ALA A 233 8.98 -13.41 18.81
N LEU A 234 8.09 -14.16 19.47
CA LEU A 234 6.73 -14.39 18.97
C LEU A 234 5.85 -13.14 18.98
N ILE A 235 6.00 -12.27 20.00
CA ILE A 235 5.28 -11.01 20.08
C ILE A 235 5.81 -10.00 19.05
N LEU A 236 7.13 -10.00 18.81
CA LEU A 236 7.76 -9.08 17.85
C LEU A 236 7.60 -9.55 16.39
N ALA A 237 7.37 -10.83 16.13
CA ALA A 237 7.24 -11.34 14.77
C ALA A 237 6.09 -10.69 13.97
N PRO A 238 4.86 -10.51 14.47
CA PRO A 238 3.83 -9.76 13.77
C PRO A 238 4.21 -8.29 13.52
N GLU A 239 4.82 -7.62 14.50
CA GLU A 239 5.25 -6.23 14.39
C GLU A 239 6.41 -6.08 13.37
N PHE A 240 7.21 -7.12 13.18
CA PHE A 240 8.25 -7.17 12.15
C PHE A 240 7.68 -7.09 10.73
N PHE A 241 6.58 -7.79 10.48
CA PHE A 241 5.96 -7.85 9.15
C PHE A 241 4.95 -6.72 8.90
N GLN A 242 4.44 -6.05 9.94
CA GLN A 242 3.42 -5.02 9.81
C GLN A 242 3.85 -3.86 8.89
N PRO A 243 5.05 -3.26 9.01
CA PRO A 243 5.47 -2.18 8.11
C PRO A 243 5.63 -2.61 6.65
N LEU A 244 6.01 -3.87 6.40
CA LEU A 244 6.11 -4.43 5.06
C LEU A 244 4.73 -4.63 4.43
N ARG A 245 3.75 -5.06 5.24
CA ARG A 245 2.35 -5.19 4.83
C ARG A 245 1.75 -3.83 4.49
N ASP A 246 1.95 -2.84 5.36
CA ASP A 246 1.46 -1.47 5.16
C ASP A 246 2.09 -0.82 3.91
N LEU A 247 3.38 -1.07 3.66
CA LEU A 247 4.03 -0.62 2.43
C LEU A 247 3.32 -1.16 1.18
N GLY A 248 2.83 -2.40 1.25
CA GLY A 248 2.05 -3.01 0.19
C GLY A 248 0.76 -2.29 -0.12
N THR A 249 0.05 -1.87 0.90
CA THR A 249 -1.21 -1.13 0.71
C THR A 249 -0.98 0.25 0.06
N PHE A 250 0.15 0.91 0.37
CA PHE A 250 0.50 2.21 -0.21
C PHE A 250 1.24 2.14 -1.56
N TYR A 251 1.54 0.93 -2.05
CA TYR A 251 2.19 0.78 -3.37
C TYR A 251 1.34 1.37 -4.51
N HIS A 252 0.03 1.31 -4.39
CA HIS A 252 -0.89 1.89 -5.36
C HIS A 252 -0.79 3.43 -5.42
N ALA A 253 -0.51 4.10 -4.30
CA ALA A 253 -0.28 5.54 -4.25
C ALA A 253 0.95 5.97 -5.09
N LYS A 254 1.98 5.11 -5.13
CA LYS A 254 3.14 5.32 -6.01
C LYS A 254 2.74 5.26 -7.49
N ALA A 255 1.89 4.31 -7.87
CA ALA A 255 1.49 4.13 -9.26
C ALA A 255 0.58 5.25 -9.79
N GLN A 256 -0.05 6.02 -8.90
CA GLN A 256 -0.86 7.20 -9.25
C GLN A 256 -0.03 8.49 -9.35
N ALA A 257 1.10 8.55 -8.65
CA ALA A 257 1.97 9.74 -8.57
C ALA A 257 3.09 9.78 -9.63
N VAL A 258 3.33 8.68 -10.34
CA VAL A 258 4.35 8.53 -11.38
C VAL A 258 3.68 8.27 -12.72
#